data_b4c36f42f8e3f426e53a8feb84641198
#
_entry.id   b4c36f42f8e3f426e53a8feb84641198
#
_cell.length_a   1.000
_cell.length_b   1.000
_cell.length_c   1.000
_cell.angle_alpha   90.00
_cell.angle_beta   90.00
_cell.angle_gamma   90.00
#
_symmetry.space_group_name_H-M   'P 1'
#
loop_
_entity.id
_entity.type
_entity.pdbx_description
1 polymer ?
#
loop_
_entity_poly.entity_id
_entity_poly.type
_entity_poly.pdbx_seq_one_letter_code
_entity_poly.pdbx_strand_id
1 'polypeptide(L)'
;DSPVVRGEPLKFSEEGVKLVTRNIILPLWNSYSFFSTYANADEITNEDLMKALPVEERSLMDRWIISSLQSLIKTVNEKMENYYLYEVIPPLMNFVDELTNWYVRSNRKRFWKEKGIDDIDKINAFKTLHEVLLEFNKAMAPVLPFICEKIYQGLIDEEKTSIHYCDYPESNPKLIDKDLEESVELAKKIIKSVRNLRVKLKLPNKQPLNSVTVISDNKNISSQLNIISNLIMNEVNVKEIKIDENVEDWIDYEFKPNFEALGPTLGKDIN
;
A
#
# COMPACT_ATOMS: atom_id res chain seq x y z
N ASP A 1 7.76 -11.76 11.34
CA ASP A 1 8.98 -12.58 11.31
C ASP A 1 9.11 -13.32 12.66
N SER A 2 8.44 -14.46 12.77
CA SER A 2 8.54 -15.26 13.99
C SER A 2 9.76 -16.16 13.91
N PRO A 3 10.59 -16.29 14.99
CA PRO A 3 11.67 -17.27 15.06
C PRO A 3 11.25 -18.69 14.72
N VAL A 4 9.99 -19.06 15.03
CA VAL A 4 9.42 -20.39 14.72
C VAL A 4 9.47 -20.73 13.24
N VAL A 5 9.27 -19.75 12.35
CA VAL A 5 9.31 -19.98 10.89
C VAL A 5 10.72 -20.34 10.41
N ARG A 6 11.75 -20.05 11.22
CA ARG A 6 13.15 -20.43 10.99
C ARG A 6 13.56 -21.68 11.78
N GLY A 7 12.60 -22.33 12.46
CA GLY A 7 12.89 -23.46 13.33
C GLY A 7 13.55 -23.09 14.68
N GLU A 8 13.51 -21.81 15.04
CA GLU A 8 14.08 -21.30 16.29
C GLU A 8 13.05 -21.30 17.42
N PRO A 9 13.45 -21.42 18.70
CA PRO A 9 12.54 -21.37 19.82
C PRO A 9 11.87 -19.98 19.93
N LEU A 10 10.55 -19.96 20.05
CA LEU A 10 9.78 -18.74 20.30
C LEU A 10 9.43 -18.61 21.78
N LYS A 11 9.79 -17.47 22.39
CA LYS A 11 9.20 -17.05 23.65
C LYS A 11 7.88 -16.35 23.34
N PHE A 12 6.77 -17.03 23.60
CA PHE A 12 5.43 -16.43 23.43
C PHE A 12 5.29 -15.19 24.32
N SER A 13 4.79 -14.10 23.76
CA SER A 13 4.52 -12.86 24.50
C SER A 13 3.16 -12.28 24.13
N GLU A 14 2.43 -11.80 25.12
CA GLU A 14 1.15 -11.10 24.92
C GLU A 14 1.33 -9.85 24.06
N GLU A 15 2.45 -9.15 24.20
CA GLU A 15 2.79 -7.96 23.40
C GLU A 15 2.90 -8.29 21.92
N GLY A 16 3.52 -9.43 21.57
CA GLY A 16 3.59 -9.91 20.18
C GLY A 16 2.22 -10.13 19.57
N VAL A 17 1.30 -10.75 20.31
CA VAL A 17 -0.09 -10.95 19.86
C VAL A 17 -0.81 -9.62 19.66
N LYS A 18 -0.65 -8.68 20.60
CA LYS A 18 -1.23 -7.33 20.50
C LYS A 18 -0.72 -6.58 19.27
N LEU A 19 0.57 -6.72 18.94
CA LEU A 19 1.16 -6.11 17.74
C LEU A 19 0.53 -6.66 16.45
N VAL A 20 0.38 -7.97 16.32
CA VAL A 20 -0.27 -8.60 15.15
C VAL A 20 -1.72 -8.14 15.06
N THR A 21 -2.45 -8.16 16.16
CA THR A 21 -3.85 -7.71 16.19
C THR A 21 -3.98 -6.26 15.72
N ARG A 22 -3.15 -5.37 16.26
CA ARG A 22 -3.21 -3.93 15.96
C ARG A 22 -2.75 -3.60 14.53
N ASN A 23 -1.72 -4.27 14.05
CA ASN A 23 -1.07 -3.88 12.80
C ASN A 23 -1.60 -4.64 11.58
N ILE A 24 -2.28 -5.78 11.75
CA ILE A 24 -2.73 -6.63 10.65
C ILE A 24 -4.22 -6.91 10.76
N ILE A 25 -4.67 -7.53 11.86
CA ILE A 25 -6.04 -8.03 11.97
C ILE A 25 -7.04 -6.89 11.95
N LEU A 26 -6.86 -5.89 12.80
CA LEU A 26 -7.77 -4.74 12.86
C LEU A 26 -7.78 -3.89 11.58
N PRO A 27 -6.63 -3.55 10.95
CA PRO A 27 -6.63 -2.84 9.69
C PRO A 27 -7.33 -3.60 8.56
N LEU A 28 -7.08 -4.92 8.43
CA LEU A 28 -7.74 -5.74 7.43
C LEU A 28 -9.26 -5.80 7.66
N TRP A 29 -9.68 -6.06 8.90
CA TRP A 29 -11.09 -6.03 9.27
C TRP A 29 -11.75 -4.68 9.01
N ASN A 30 -11.07 -3.58 9.35
CA ASN A 30 -11.57 -2.24 9.11
C ASN A 30 -11.75 -1.92 7.62
N SER A 31 -10.87 -2.43 6.75
CA SER A 31 -11.02 -2.27 5.30
C SER A 31 -12.23 -3.02 4.77
N TYR A 32 -12.46 -4.24 5.24
CA TYR A 32 -13.67 -4.99 4.94
C TYR A 32 -14.94 -4.31 5.49
N SER A 33 -14.91 -3.89 6.75
CA SER A 33 -16.04 -3.19 7.39
C SER A 33 -16.37 -1.89 6.66
N PHE A 34 -15.35 -1.15 6.22
CA PHE A 34 -15.51 0.03 5.38
C PHE A 34 -16.22 -0.32 4.07
N PHE A 35 -15.73 -1.33 3.34
CA PHE A 35 -16.36 -1.80 2.12
C PHE A 35 -17.84 -2.17 2.35
N SER A 36 -18.10 -3.08 3.29
CA SER A 36 -19.44 -3.59 3.59
C SER A 36 -20.41 -2.48 4.02
N THR A 37 -19.96 -1.55 4.88
CA THR A 37 -20.79 -0.44 5.36
C THR A 37 -21.26 0.45 4.21
N TYR A 38 -20.34 0.86 3.33
CA TYR A 38 -20.68 1.76 2.24
C TYR A 38 -21.34 1.04 1.06
N ALA A 39 -21.01 -0.21 0.79
CA ALA A 39 -21.71 -1.02 -0.20
C ALA A 39 -23.20 -1.22 0.19
N ASN A 40 -23.47 -1.50 1.46
CA ASN A 40 -24.84 -1.63 1.95
C ASN A 40 -25.59 -0.30 1.96
N ALA A 41 -24.94 0.80 2.36
CA ALA A 41 -25.55 2.13 2.40
C ALA A 41 -25.94 2.65 1.00
N ASP A 42 -25.14 2.31 -0.01
CA ASP A 42 -25.35 2.69 -1.42
C ASP A 42 -26.10 1.62 -2.21
N GLU A 43 -26.51 0.52 -1.57
CA GLU A 43 -27.19 -0.63 -2.20
C GLU A 43 -26.42 -1.12 -3.46
N ILE A 44 -25.09 -1.29 -3.31
CA ILE A 44 -24.24 -1.80 -4.39
C ILE A 44 -24.49 -3.28 -4.58
N THR A 45 -24.92 -3.65 -5.77
CA THR A 45 -25.21 -5.04 -6.16
C THR A 45 -24.08 -5.64 -7.00
N ASN A 46 -24.09 -6.96 -7.17
CA ASN A 46 -23.18 -7.63 -8.10
C ASN A 46 -23.37 -7.14 -9.54
N GLU A 47 -24.61 -6.82 -9.93
CA GLU A 47 -24.89 -6.25 -11.26
C GLU A 47 -24.23 -4.88 -11.44
N ASP A 48 -24.18 -4.05 -10.38
CA ASP A 48 -23.46 -2.78 -10.42
C ASP A 48 -21.96 -3.02 -10.55
N LEU A 49 -21.39 -3.98 -9.81
CA LEU A 49 -19.96 -4.32 -9.90
C LEU A 49 -19.57 -4.87 -11.29
N MET A 50 -20.49 -5.48 -12.03
CA MET A 50 -20.26 -5.93 -13.41
C MET A 50 -20.16 -4.78 -14.41
N LYS A 51 -20.66 -3.58 -14.08
CA LYS A 51 -20.56 -2.39 -14.92
C LYS A 51 -19.19 -1.70 -14.83
N ALA A 52 -18.34 -2.12 -13.90
CA ALA A 52 -17.01 -1.54 -13.72
C ALA A 52 -16.17 -1.65 -14.99
N LEU A 53 -15.38 -0.62 -15.25
CA LEU A 53 -14.47 -0.59 -16.38
C LEU A 53 -13.36 -1.65 -16.25
N PRO A 54 -12.74 -2.06 -17.38
CA PRO A 54 -11.49 -2.80 -17.37
C PRO A 54 -10.45 -2.11 -16.49
N VAL A 55 -9.52 -2.87 -15.91
CA VAL A 55 -8.56 -2.34 -14.94
C VAL A 55 -7.74 -1.17 -15.50
N GLU A 56 -7.37 -1.27 -16.77
CA GLU A 56 -6.55 -0.30 -17.49
C GLU A 56 -7.21 1.09 -17.58
N GLU A 57 -8.54 1.12 -17.54
CA GLU A 57 -9.35 2.34 -17.67
C GLU A 57 -9.77 2.92 -16.30
N ARG A 58 -9.47 2.20 -15.21
CA ARG A 58 -9.78 2.67 -13.85
C ARG A 58 -8.79 3.75 -13.40
N SER A 59 -9.07 4.37 -12.25
CA SER A 59 -8.21 5.39 -11.67
C SER A 59 -6.78 4.89 -11.41
N LEU A 60 -5.83 5.80 -11.32
CA LEU A 60 -4.43 5.49 -11.01
C LEU A 60 -4.31 4.61 -9.76
N MET A 61 -5.03 4.94 -8.69
CA MET A 61 -4.95 4.20 -7.43
C MET A 61 -5.60 2.81 -7.53
N ASP A 62 -6.62 2.64 -8.36
CA ASP A 62 -7.23 1.33 -8.62
C ASP A 62 -6.25 0.42 -9.37
N ARG A 63 -5.62 0.94 -10.41
CA ARG A 63 -4.60 0.21 -11.18
C ARG A 63 -3.40 -0.16 -10.31
N TRP A 64 -2.94 0.79 -9.51
CA TRP A 64 -1.81 0.57 -8.62
C TRP A 64 -2.07 -0.54 -7.59
N ILE A 65 -3.19 -0.51 -6.88
CA ILE A 65 -3.43 -1.52 -5.82
C ILE A 65 -3.64 -2.92 -6.40
N ILE A 66 -4.23 -3.02 -7.60
CA ILE A 66 -4.37 -4.29 -8.32
C ILE A 66 -2.98 -4.78 -8.77
N SER A 67 -2.14 -3.91 -9.35
CA SER A 67 -0.77 -4.28 -9.73
C SER A 67 0.05 -4.74 -8.52
N SER A 68 0.00 -4.00 -7.43
CA SER A 68 0.67 -4.34 -6.17
C SER A 68 0.21 -5.71 -5.65
N LEU A 69 -1.10 -6.01 -5.71
CA LEU A 69 -1.64 -7.32 -5.35
C LEU A 69 -1.09 -8.44 -6.24
N GLN A 70 -1.06 -8.24 -7.56
CA GLN A 70 -0.53 -9.24 -8.48
C GLN A 70 0.96 -9.49 -8.28
N SER A 71 1.73 -8.45 -7.99
CA SER A 71 3.15 -8.54 -7.62
C SER A 71 3.35 -9.27 -6.29
N LEU A 72 2.48 -9.02 -5.31
CA LEU A 72 2.47 -9.73 -4.02
C LEU A 72 2.21 -11.22 -4.24
N ILE A 73 1.12 -11.59 -4.95
CA ILE A 73 0.74 -12.98 -5.20
C ILE A 73 1.89 -13.72 -5.89
N LYS A 74 2.51 -13.11 -6.90
CA LYS A 74 3.68 -13.67 -7.59
C LYS A 74 4.82 -13.96 -6.60
N THR A 75 5.18 -12.96 -5.78
CA THR A 75 6.25 -13.09 -4.80
C THR A 75 5.96 -14.17 -3.76
N VAL A 76 4.72 -14.20 -3.25
CA VAL A 76 4.31 -15.19 -2.25
C VAL A 76 4.37 -16.60 -2.83
N ASN A 77 3.86 -16.82 -4.05
CA ASN A 77 3.92 -18.15 -4.71
C ASN A 77 5.36 -18.61 -4.88
N GLU A 78 6.24 -17.74 -5.42
CA GLU A 78 7.67 -18.06 -5.59
C GLU A 78 8.34 -18.42 -4.27
N LYS A 79 8.03 -17.71 -3.18
CA LYS A 79 8.62 -17.95 -1.85
C LYS A 79 8.06 -19.21 -1.20
N MET A 80 6.76 -19.47 -1.36
CA MET A 80 6.11 -20.69 -0.85
C MET A 80 6.66 -21.96 -1.54
N GLU A 81 6.79 -21.95 -2.86
CA GLU A 81 7.35 -23.08 -3.63
C GLU A 81 8.79 -23.41 -3.22
N ASN A 82 9.58 -22.39 -2.86
CA ASN A 82 10.96 -22.55 -2.40
C ASN A 82 11.08 -22.75 -0.87
N TYR A 83 9.97 -22.87 -0.15
CA TYR A 83 9.93 -23.03 1.31
C TYR A 83 10.56 -21.86 2.10
N TYR A 84 10.65 -20.65 1.52
CA TYR A 84 11.14 -19.44 2.19
C TYR A 84 10.03 -18.76 3.00
N LEU A 85 9.42 -19.48 3.94
CA LEU A 85 8.24 -19.03 4.69
C LEU A 85 8.47 -17.73 5.46
N TYR A 86 9.70 -17.46 5.89
CA TYR A 86 10.08 -16.21 6.55
C TYR A 86 10.07 -14.98 5.62
N GLU A 87 10.07 -15.21 4.30
CA GLU A 87 9.94 -14.15 3.28
C GLU A 87 8.51 -13.95 2.79
N VAL A 88 7.57 -14.80 3.20
CA VAL A 88 6.14 -14.70 2.83
C VAL A 88 5.40 -13.68 3.67
N ILE A 89 5.61 -13.68 4.97
CA ILE A 89 4.85 -12.86 5.92
C ILE A 89 5.10 -11.35 5.75
N PRO A 90 6.35 -10.84 5.62
CA PRO A 90 6.59 -9.41 5.51
C PRO A 90 5.88 -8.74 4.32
N PRO A 91 5.90 -9.25 3.07
CA PRO A 91 5.15 -8.64 1.98
C PRO A 91 3.63 -8.66 2.18
N LEU A 92 3.07 -9.73 2.79
CA LEU A 92 1.64 -9.77 3.13
C LEU A 92 1.27 -8.66 4.15
N MET A 93 2.11 -8.44 5.16
CA MET A 93 1.92 -7.35 6.14
C MET A 93 2.01 -5.97 5.48
N ASN A 94 2.99 -5.77 4.60
CA ASN A 94 3.15 -4.51 3.88
C ASN A 94 1.93 -4.20 3.00
N PHE A 95 1.35 -5.21 2.36
CA PHE A 95 0.15 -5.03 1.55
C PHE A 95 -1.07 -4.60 2.38
N VAL A 96 -1.21 -5.07 3.63
CA VAL A 96 -2.26 -4.57 4.53
C VAL A 96 -2.10 -3.06 4.76
N ASP A 97 -0.88 -2.56 4.94
CA ASP A 97 -0.62 -1.11 5.04
C ASP A 97 -0.96 -0.36 3.75
N GLU A 98 -0.59 -0.91 2.60
CA GLU A 98 -0.91 -0.35 1.28
C GLU A 98 -2.41 -0.25 1.05
N LEU A 99 -3.14 -1.32 1.35
CA LEU A 99 -4.59 -1.37 1.22
C LEU A 99 -5.28 -0.35 2.14
N THR A 100 -4.87 -0.30 3.42
CA THR A 100 -5.57 0.50 4.43
C THR A 100 -5.16 1.97 4.42
N ASN A 101 -3.85 2.21 4.53
CA ASN A 101 -3.30 3.54 4.74
C ASN A 101 -3.06 4.32 3.45
N TRP A 102 -3.04 3.61 2.32
CA TRP A 102 -2.90 4.27 1.02
C TRP A 102 -4.14 4.13 0.17
N TYR A 103 -4.56 2.95 -0.23
CA TYR A 103 -5.69 2.82 -1.14
C TYR A 103 -7.01 3.31 -0.54
N VAL A 104 -7.46 2.69 0.56
CA VAL A 104 -8.76 3.03 1.18
C VAL A 104 -8.78 4.48 1.64
N ARG A 105 -7.72 4.95 2.31
CA ARG A 105 -7.66 6.32 2.82
C ARG A 105 -7.69 7.37 1.72
N SER A 106 -6.93 7.22 0.66
CA SER A 106 -6.86 8.20 -0.43
C SER A 106 -8.13 8.23 -1.27
N ASN A 107 -8.86 7.11 -1.33
CA ASN A 107 -10.09 6.99 -2.12
C ASN A 107 -11.38 7.21 -1.32
N ARG A 108 -11.32 7.52 -0.02
CA ARG A 108 -12.52 7.68 0.84
C ARG A 108 -13.59 8.56 0.24
N LYS A 109 -13.22 9.66 -0.41
CA LYS A 109 -14.15 10.60 -1.03
C LYS A 109 -14.99 9.95 -2.15
N ARG A 110 -14.45 8.99 -2.87
CA ARG A 110 -15.15 8.25 -3.93
C ARG A 110 -16.26 7.37 -3.34
N PHE A 111 -16.00 6.73 -2.20
CA PHE A 111 -16.99 5.91 -1.49
C PHE A 111 -18.05 6.77 -0.78
N TRP A 112 -17.69 7.95 -0.25
CA TRP A 112 -18.61 8.83 0.49
C TRP A 112 -19.51 9.68 -0.38
N LYS A 113 -19.15 9.90 -1.64
CA LYS A 113 -19.99 10.61 -2.60
C LYS A 113 -21.33 9.89 -2.72
N GLU A 114 -22.45 10.62 -2.78
CA GLU A 114 -23.75 10.03 -3.06
C GLU A 114 -23.72 9.25 -4.39
N LYS A 115 -24.37 8.08 -4.43
CA LYS A 115 -24.48 7.26 -5.64
C LYS A 115 -25.35 8.02 -6.65
N GLY A 116 -24.71 8.57 -7.68
CA GLY A 116 -25.40 9.14 -8.85
C GLY A 116 -25.85 8.03 -9.81
N ILE A 117 -26.76 8.38 -10.72
CA ILE A 117 -27.07 7.52 -11.87
C ILE A 117 -25.79 7.42 -12.71
N ASP A 118 -25.31 6.20 -12.97
CA ASP A 118 -24.11 5.93 -13.78
C ASP A 118 -22.80 6.49 -13.21
N ASP A 119 -22.62 6.52 -11.88
CA ASP A 119 -21.35 6.90 -11.25
C ASP A 119 -20.31 5.79 -11.42
N ILE A 120 -19.76 5.69 -12.62
CA ILE A 120 -18.81 4.64 -13.00
C ILE A 120 -17.52 4.69 -12.16
N ASP A 121 -17.05 5.88 -11.74
CA ASP A 121 -15.88 6.00 -10.89
C ASP A 121 -16.10 5.41 -9.51
N LYS A 122 -17.29 5.61 -8.94
CA LYS A 122 -17.68 5.00 -7.66
C LYS A 122 -17.77 3.48 -7.78
N ILE A 123 -18.40 2.99 -8.85
CA ILE A 123 -18.49 1.54 -9.12
C ILE A 123 -17.11 0.92 -9.30
N ASN A 124 -16.21 1.59 -10.02
CA ASN A 124 -14.81 1.14 -10.16
C ASN A 124 -14.10 1.03 -8.80
N ALA A 125 -14.31 1.99 -7.89
CA ALA A 125 -13.73 1.94 -6.56
C ALA A 125 -14.25 0.75 -5.74
N PHE A 126 -15.58 0.51 -5.75
CA PHE A 126 -16.17 -0.65 -5.08
C PHE A 126 -15.69 -1.96 -5.68
N LYS A 127 -15.69 -2.08 -7.00
CA LYS A 127 -15.22 -3.28 -7.71
C LYS A 127 -13.76 -3.58 -7.38
N THR A 128 -12.91 -2.56 -7.41
CA THR A 128 -11.48 -2.71 -7.10
C THR A 128 -11.28 -3.17 -5.65
N LEU A 129 -11.96 -2.53 -4.69
CA LEU A 129 -11.82 -2.91 -3.28
C LEU A 129 -12.35 -4.32 -3.02
N HIS A 130 -13.47 -4.71 -3.66
CA HIS A 130 -14.02 -6.06 -3.60
C HIS A 130 -13.02 -7.10 -4.13
N GLU A 131 -12.50 -6.90 -5.35
CA GLU A 131 -11.52 -7.79 -5.99
C GLU A 131 -10.26 -7.94 -5.13
N VAL A 132 -9.74 -6.83 -4.64
CA VAL A 132 -8.52 -6.81 -3.81
C VAL A 132 -8.75 -7.53 -2.48
N LEU A 133 -9.87 -7.26 -1.80
CA LEU A 133 -10.19 -7.95 -0.55
C LEU A 133 -10.36 -9.45 -0.78
N LEU A 134 -11.06 -9.85 -1.84
CA LEU A 134 -11.31 -11.26 -2.14
C LEU A 134 -10.01 -12.03 -2.38
N GLU A 135 -9.18 -11.56 -3.31
CA GLU A 135 -7.95 -12.25 -3.69
C GLU A 135 -6.86 -12.18 -2.60
N PHE A 136 -6.75 -11.03 -1.91
CA PHE A 136 -5.82 -10.91 -0.79
C PHE A 136 -6.19 -11.86 0.37
N ASN A 137 -7.48 -12.01 0.69
CA ASN A 137 -7.89 -12.93 1.75
C ASN A 137 -7.61 -14.38 1.37
N LYS A 138 -7.74 -14.78 0.09
CA LYS A 138 -7.33 -16.12 -0.36
C LYS A 138 -5.81 -16.33 -0.15
N ALA A 139 -4.99 -15.33 -0.51
CA ALA A 139 -3.54 -15.41 -0.31
C ALA A 139 -3.15 -15.45 1.17
N MET A 140 -3.91 -14.78 2.03
CA MET A 140 -3.65 -14.68 3.48
C MET A 140 -4.26 -15.82 4.28
N ALA A 141 -5.21 -16.58 3.74
CA ALA A 141 -5.94 -17.64 4.44
C ALA A 141 -5.04 -18.70 5.11
N PRO A 142 -3.93 -19.17 4.51
CA PRO A 142 -3.03 -20.10 5.19
C PRO A 142 -2.38 -19.53 6.46
N VAL A 143 -2.28 -18.20 6.58
CA VAL A 143 -1.65 -17.50 7.70
C VAL A 143 -2.67 -17.07 8.76
N LEU A 144 -3.82 -16.55 8.32
CA LEU A 144 -4.91 -16.05 9.17
C LEU A 144 -6.25 -16.70 8.81
N PRO A 145 -6.42 -18.02 9.01
CA PRO A 145 -7.54 -18.77 8.46
C PRO A 145 -8.93 -18.27 8.91
N PHE A 146 -9.08 -17.92 10.19
CA PHE A 146 -10.39 -17.59 10.74
C PHE A 146 -10.92 -16.22 10.28
N ILE A 147 -10.06 -15.20 10.27
CA ILE A 147 -10.50 -13.87 9.85
C ILE A 147 -10.71 -13.79 8.34
N CYS A 148 -9.84 -14.47 7.57
CA CYS A 148 -10.00 -14.53 6.11
C CYS A 148 -11.28 -15.26 5.72
N GLU A 149 -11.62 -16.36 6.39
CA GLU A 149 -12.91 -17.03 6.22
C GLU A 149 -14.07 -16.08 6.51
N LYS A 150 -14.03 -15.37 7.64
CA LYS A 150 -15.11 -14.46 8.02
C LYS A 150 -15.30 -13.31 7.04
N ILE A 151 -14.23 -12.76 6.51
CA ILE A 151 -14.27 -11.70 5.50
C ILE A 151 -14.79 -12.28 4.17
N TYR A 152 -14.28 -13.43 3.74
CA TYR A 152 -14.70 -14.10 2.53
C TYR A 152 -16.20 -14.37 2.49
N GLN A 153 -16.77 -14.92 3.56
CA GLN A 153 -18.20 -15.18 3.70
C GLN A 153 -19.07 -13.91 3.59
N GLY A 154 -18.50 -12.75 3.90
CA GLY A 154 -19.21 -11.48 3.74
C GLY A 154 -18.99 -10.79 2.38
N LEU A 155 -18.12 -11.34 1.53
CA LEU A 155 -17.85 -10.81 0.18
C LEU A 155 -18.53 -11.61 -0.93
N ILE A 156 -18.94 -12.85 -0.66
CA ILE A 156 -19.58 -13.74 -1.63
C ILE A 156 -21.07 -13.91 -1.32
N ASP A 157 -21.87 -14.10 -2.37
CA ASP A 157 -23.31 -14.34 -2.25
C ASP A 157 -23.67 -15.83 -2.08
N GLU A 158 -22.68 -16.74 -2.25
CA GLU A 158 -22.91 -18.18 -2.16
C GLU A 158 -22.92 -18.66 -0.71
N GLU A 159 -24.08 -19.12 -0.24
CA GLU A 159 -24.17 -19.76 1.06
C GLU A 159 -23.30 -21.04 1.10
N LYS A 160 -22.47 -21.17 2.14
CA LYS A 160 -21.70 -22.37 2.53
C LYS A 160 -20.44 -22.70 1.73
N THR A 161 -19.91 -21.81 0.91
CA THR A 161 -18.60 -22.02 0.30
C THR A 161 -17.51 -21.46 1.22
N SER A 162 -16.54 -22.28 1.62
CA SER A 162 -15.41 -21.83 2.45
C SER A 162 -14.26 -21.34 1.58
N ILE A 163 -13.54 -20.30 2.04
CA ILE A 163 -12.30 -19.83 1.40
C ILE A 163 -11.25 -20.96 1.29
N HIS A 164 -11.30 -21.93 2.22
CA HIS A 164 -10.37 -23.06 2.26
C HIS A 164 -10.62 -24.12 1.19
N TYR A 165 -11.73 -24.00 0.44
CA TYR A 165 -12.00 -24.82 -0.74
C TYR A 165 -11.62 -24.14 -2.05
N CYS A 166 -11.24 -22.85 -1.98
CA CYS A 166 -10.77 -22.12 -3.15
C CYS A 166 -9.36 -22.54 -3.53
N ASP A 167 -9.07 -22.48 -4.82
CA ASP A 167 -7.69 -22.55 -5.28
C ASP A 167 -6.88 -21.35 -4.76
N TYR A 168 -5.60 -21.61 -4.48
CA TYR A 168 -4.71 -20.52 -4.08
C TYR A 168 -4.54 -19.54 -5.24
N PRO A 169 -4.53 -18.23 -5.01
CA PRO A 169 -4.53 -17.26 -6.10
C PRO A 169 -3.25 -17.33 -6.95
N GLU A 170 -3.44 -17.24 -8.26
CA GLU A 170 -2.36 -17.12 -9.23
C GLU A 170 -2.21 -15.68 -9.70
N SER A 171 -0.95 -15.26 -9.88
CA SER A 171 -0.67 -13.91 -10.38
C SER A 171 -1.02 -13.78 -11.86
N ASN A 172 -1.69 -12.69 -12.22
CA ASN A 172 -1.88 -12.30 -13.62
C ASN A 172 -0.80 -11.28 -14.04
N PRO A 173 0.26 -11.67 -14.76
CA PRO A 173 1.34 -10.78 -15.14
C PRO A 173 0.91 -9.58 -15.99
N LYS A 174 -0.23 -9.67 -16.69
CA LYS A 174 -0.74 -8.58 -17.54
C LYS A 174 -1.23 -7.38 -16.72
N LEU A 175 -1.56 -7.60 -15.45
CA LEU A 175 -2.02 -6.56 -14.53
C LEU A 175 -0.87 -5.94 -13.71
N ILE A 176 0.36 -6.43 -13.89
CA ILE A 176 1.54 -5.90 -13.20
C ILE A 176 2.09 -4.70 -13.99
N ASP A 177 2.07 -3.53 -13.38
CA ASP A 177 2.64 -2.28 -13.90
C ASP A 177 3.74 -1.79 -12.94
N LYS A 178 4.97 -2.22 -13.18
CA LYS A 178 6.11 -1.90 -12.32
C LYS A 178 6.44 -0.42 -12.29
N ASP A 179 6.31 0.27 -13.41
CA ASP A 179 6.57 1.71 -13.50
C ASP A 179 5.56 2.49 -12.64
N LEU A 180 4.30 2.06 -12.61
CA LEU A 180 3.28 2.63 -11.74
C LEU A 180 3.55 2.32 -10.27
N GLU A 181 3.93 1.08 -9.92
CA GLU A 181 4.30 0.70 -8.55
C GLU A 181 5.47 1.56 -8.03
N GLU A 182 6.54 1.71 -8.81
CA GLU A 182 7.69 2.55 -8.48
C GLU A 182 7.33 4.03 -8.36
N SER A 183 6.47 4.53 -9.25
CA SER A 183 6.00 5.91 -9.20
C SER A 183 5.20 6.19 -7.92
N VAL A 184 4.30 5.28 -7.54
CA VAL A 184 3.52 5.44 -6.29
C VAL A 184 4.42 5.29 -5.06
N GLU A 185 5.44 4.43 -5.10
CA GLU A 185 6.40 4.33 -4.00
C GLU A 185 7.22 5.64 -3.85
N LEU A 186 7.59 6.28 -4.96
CA LEU A 186 8.16 7.62 -4.94
C LEU A 186 7.20 8.64 -4.33
N ALA A 187 5.91 8.60 -4.71
CA ALA A 187 4.89 9.48 -4.12
C ALA A 187 4.82 9.31 -2.60
N LYS A 188 4.81 8.08 -2.10
CA LYS A 188 4.80 7.77 -0.66
C LYS A 188 5.99 8.41 0.06
N LYS A 189 7.19 8.31 -0.52
CA LYS A 189 8.42 8.92 0.03
C LYS A 189 8.32 10.45 0.08
N ILE A 190 7.87 11.07 -0.99
CA ILE A 190 7.69 12.53 -1.06
C ILE A 190 6.64 12.99 -0.05
N ILE A 191 5.48 12.34 -0.01
CA ILE A 191 4.39 12.67 0.93
C ILE A 191 4.86 12.56 2.38
N LYS A 192 5.60 11.50 2.72
CA LYS A 192 6.18 11.32 4.06
C LYS A 192 7.16 12.44 4.40
N SER A 193 8.05 12.81 3.47
CA SER A 193 9.03 13.88 3.65
C SER A 193 8.35 15.24 3.85
N VAL A 194 7.36 15.57 3.02
CA VAL A 194 6.60 16.84 3.15
C VAL A 194 5.84 16.88 4.47
N ARG A 195 5.20 15.78 4.89
CA ARG A 195 4.53 15.72 6.20
C ARG A 195 5.49 15.93 7.36
N ASN A 196 6.68 15.34 7.30
CA ASN A 196 7.73 15.53 8.30
C ASN A 196 8.20 17.00 8.35
N LEU A 197 8.39 17.63 7.19
CA LEU A 197 8.71 19.07 7.13
C LEU A 197 7.60 19.93 7.72
N ARG A 198 6.34 19.64 7.41
CA ARG A 198 5.19 20.35 8.01
C ARG A 198 5.18 20.24 9.54
N VAL A 199 5.46 19.06 10.08
CA VAL A 199 5.55 18.85 11.54
C VAL A 199 6.68 19.69 12.13
N LYS A 200 7.88 19.67 11.53
CA LYS A 200 9.04 20.47 11.97
C LYS A 200 8.73 21.98 11.96
N LEU A 201 8.02 22.43 10.93
CA LEU A 201 7.66 23.84 10.75
C LEU A 201 6.35 24.23 11.48
N LYS A 202 5.73 23.30 12.21
CA LYS A 202 4.42 23.49 12.90
C LYS A 202 3.30 23.95 11.96
N LEU A 203 3.32 23.49 10.69
CA LEU A 203 2.33 23.78 9.68
C LEU A 203 1.28 22.66 9.63
N PRO A 204 0.02 22.88 10.02
CA PRO A 204 -1.00 21.85 9.97
C PRO A 204 -1.29 21.41 8.51
N ASN A 205 -1.59 20.13 8.32
CA ASN A 205 -1.84 19.59 6.96
C ASN A 205 -3.09 20.20 6.30
N LYS A 206 -4.03 20.73 7.10
CA LYS A 206 -5.22 21.44 6.61
C LYS A 206 -4.90 22.81 5.99
N GLN A 207 -3.76 23.40 6.31
CA GLN A 207 -3.34 24.67 5.74
C GLN A 207 -2.80 24.44 4.33
N PRO A 208 -3.42 25.02 3.27
CA PRO A 208 -2.90 24.89 1.91
C PRO A 208 -1.58 25.67 1.77
N LEU A 209 -0.64 25.11 1.04
CA LEU A 209 0.61 25.79 0.64
C LEU A 209 0.61 26.00 -0.87
N ASN A 210 1.38 26.98 -1.34
CA ASN A 210 1.44 27.29 -2.77
C ASN A 210 2.16 26.19 -3.53
N SER A 211 3.36 25.80 -3.07
CA SER A 211 4.15 24.80 -3.77
C SER A 211 5.01 23.96 -2.83
N VAL A 212 5.40 22.80 -3.33
CA VAL A 212 6.49 21.96 -2.83
C VAL A 212 7.51 21.81 -3.93
N THR A 213 8.80 22.01 -3.62
CA THR A 213 9.90 21.77 -4.54
C THR A 213 10.51 20.42 -4.21
N VAL A 214 10.57 19.52 -5.19
CA VAL A 214 11.24 18.23 -5.13
C VAL A 214 12.60 18.42 -5.78
N ILE A 215 13.65 18.18 -5.01
CA ILE A 215 15.05 18.34 -5.45
C ILE A 215 15.59 16.95 -5.75
N SER A 216 16.06 16.72 -6.97
CA SER A 216 16.59 15.42 -7.37
C SER A 216 17.42 15.52 -8.64
N ASP A 217 18.51 14.79 -8.68
CA ASP A 217 19.36 14.57 -9.85
C ASP A 217 18.89 13.39 -10.74
N ASN A 218 17.81 12.72 -10.35
CA ASN A 218 17.25 11.60 -11.11
C ASN A 218 16.53 12.12 -12.36
N LYS A 219 17.07 11.82 -13.55
CA LYS A 219 16.51 12.21 -14.85
C LYS A 219 15.12 11.68 -15.13
N ASN A 220 14.71 10.59 -14.46
CA ASN A 220 13.37 10.00 -14.65
C ASN A 220 12.32 10.61 -13.71
N ILE A 221 12.71 11.49 -12.79
CA ILE A 221 11.80 12.02 -11.78
C ILE A 221 10.64 12.81 -12.40
N SER A 222 10.93 13.57 -13.45
CA SER A 222 9.93 14.38 -14.15
C SER A 222 8.81 13.53 -14.75
N SER A 223 9.15 12.40 -15.37
CA SER A 223 8.15 11.48 -15.96
C SER A 223 7.31 10.78 -14.87
N GLN A 224 7.94 10.33 -13.80
CA GLN A 224 7.25 9.74 -12.66
C GLN A 224 6.33 10.74 -11.97
N LEU A 225 6.80 11.97 -11.71
CA LEU A 225 6.00 13.02 -11.07
C LEU A 225 4.79 13.43 -11.91
N ASN A 226 4.87 13.42 -13.24
CA ASN A 226 3.71 13.67 -14.10
C ASN A 226 2.56 12.68 -13.83
N ILE A 227 2.89 11.41 -13.53
CA ILE A 227 1.90 10.37 -13.23
C ILE A 227 1.25 10.60 -11.86
N ILE A 228 2.05 10.96 -10.85
CA ILE A 228 1.65 10.96 -9.42
C ILE A 228 1.43 12.35 -8.84
N SER A 229 1.59 13.45 -9.60
CA SER A 229 1.51 14.82 -9.10
C SER A 229 0.19 15.11 -8.38
N ASN A 230 -0.94 14.72 -8.97
CA ASN A 230 -2.25 14.92 -8.36
C ASN A 230 -2.41 14.17 -7.03
N LEU A 231 -1.86 12.95 -6.93
CA LEU A 231 -1.86 12.18 -5.69
C LEU A 231 -1.09 12.92 -4.61
N ILE A 232 0.12 13.40 -4.90
CA ILE A 232 0.95 14.12 -3.95
C ILE A 232 0.27 15.43 -3.53
N MET A 233 -0.17 16.25 -4.50
CA MET A 233 -0.82 17.55 -4.21
C MET A 233 -2.02 17.39 -3.28
N ASN A 234 -2.86 16.41 -3.52
CA ASN A 234 -4.03 16.13 -2.69
C ASN A 234 -3.65 15.66 -1.28
N GLU A 235 -2.64 14.78 -1.16
CA GLU A 235 -2.24 14.19 0.12
C GLU A 235 -1.49 15.16 1.04
N VAL A 236 -0.77 16.12 0.47
CA VAL A 236 -0.01 17.12 1.24
C VAL A 236 -0.61 18.52 1.19
N ASN A 237 -1.75 18.69 0.53
CA ASN A 237 -2.49 19.96 0.43
C ASN A 237 -1.63 21.12 -0.10
N VAL A 238 -1.08 20.93 -1.30
CA VAL A 238 -0.33 21.96 -2.03
C VAL A 238 -0.94 22.18 -3.40
N LYS A 239 -0.75 23.38 -3.96
CA LYS A 239 -1.33 23.77 -5.26
C LYS A 239 -0.44 23.36 -6.44
N GLU A 240 0.87 23.22 -6.21
CA GLU A 240 1.86 22.99 -7.26
C GLU A 240 3.02 22.15 -6.74
N ILE A 241 3.58 21.29 -7.63
CA ILE A 241 4.84 20.61 -7.41
C ILE A 241 5.86 21.18 -8.40
N LYS A 242 6.99 21.64 -7.88
CA LYS A 242 8.15 22.08 -8.67
C LYS A 242 9.23 21.03 -8.59
N ILE A 243 10.03 20.95 -9.65
CA ILE A 243 11.21 20.11 -9.70
C ILE A 243 12.43 21.02 -9.83
N ASP A 244 13.46 20.76 -9.06
CA ASP A 244 14.75 21.38 -9.17
C ASP A 244 15.82 20.30 -9.31
N GLU A 245 16.56 20.34 -10.40
CA GLU A 245 17.62 19.36 -10.71
C GLU A 245 18.99 19.77 -10.14
N ASN A 246 19.11 21.02 -9.67
CA ASN A 246 20.35 21.54 -9.07
C ASN A 246 20.46 21.19 -7.60
N VAL A 247 20.79 19.95 -7.32
CA VAL A 247 20.89 19.44 -5.94
C VAL A 247 21.94 20.22 -5.12
N GLU A 248 23.04 20.64 -5.75
CA GLU A 248 24.14 21.36 -5.10
C GLU A 248 23.74 22.71 -4.49
N ASP A 249 22.72 23.37 -5.05
CA ASP A 249 22.22 24.66 -4.55
C ASP A 249 21.45 24.52 -3.22
N TRP A 250 21.08 23.29 -2.85
CA TRP A 250 20.19 23.01 -1.73
C TRP A 250 20.81 22.16 -0.61
N ILE A 251 21.99 21.58 -0.85
CA ILE A 251 22.63 20.62 0.07
C ILE A 251 24.02 21.12 0.45
N ASP A 252 24.23 21.40 1.74
CA ASP A 252 25.54 21.53 2.32
C ASP A 252 26.06 20.16 2.77
N TYR A 253 27.27 19.81 2.35
CA TYR A 253 27.90 18.55 2.72
C TYR A 253 28.74 18.73 3.98
N GLU A 254 28.40 18.05 5.07
CA GLU A 254 29.25 17.92 6.24
C GLU A 254 29.94 16.54 6.20
N PHE A 255 31.24 16.53 6.10
CA PHE A 255 32.03 15.30 6.14
C PHE A 255 32.38 14.95 7.58
N LYS A 256 31.90 13.81 8.06
CA LYS A 256 32.28 13.23 9.35
C LYS A 256 33.11 11.98 9.12
N PRO A 257 34.35 11.90 9.65
CA PRO A 257 35.15 10.69 9.52
C PRO A 257 34.44 9.53 10.22
N ASN A 258 34.33 8.40 9.53
CA ASN A 258 33.87 7.15 10.13
C ASN A 258 35.06 6.50 10.87
N PHE A 259 35.18 6.80 12.14
CA PHE A 259 36.24 6.28 13.01
C PHE A 259 36.26 4.76 13.14
N GLU A 260 35.11 4.07 13.05
CA GLU A 260 35.04 2.60 13.03
C GLU A 260 35.73 2.00 11.78
N ALA A 261 35.52 2.64 10.63
CA ALA A 261 36.15 2.17 9.38
C ALA A 261 37.62 2.62 9.25
N LEU A 262 37.97 3.82 9.74
CA LEU A 262 39.29 4.40 9.63
C LEU A 262 40.25 3.94 10.69
N GLY A 263 39.74 3.59 11.89
CA GLY A 263 40.53 3.17 13.04
C GLY A 263 41.50 2.02 12.76
N PRO A 264 41.06 0.92 12.11
CA PRO A 264 41.93 -0.21 11.77
C PRO A 264 43.06 0.16 10.77
N THR A 265 42.84 1.18 9.93
CA THR A 265 43.73 1.55 8.84
C THR A 265 44.70 2.66 9.24
N LEU A 266 44.23 3.66 9.98
CA LEU A 266 45.00 4.86 10.32
C LEU A 266 45.56 4.84 11.76
N GLY A 267 45.06 3.97 12.64
CA GLY A 267 45.62 3.82 13.98
C GLY A 267 45.69 5.13 14.77
N LYS A 268 46.91 5.49 15.22
CA LYS A 268 47.17 6.70 16.03
C LYS A 268 47.19 8.01 15.23
N ASP A 269 47.11 7.94 13.92
CA ASP A 269 47.20 9.13 13.00
C ASP A 269 45.81 9.72 12.69
N ILE A 270 44.76 9.33 13.45
CA ILE A 270 43.37 9.80 13.32
C ILE A 270 43.12 11.18 13.99
N ASN A 271 44.11 11.88 14.48
CA ASN A 271 43.90 13.20 15.10
C ASN A 271 44.01 14.33 14.10
#